data_1106c39fb68393765edcc2d6cf2f1d30
#
_entry.id   1106c39fb68393765edcc2d6cf2f1d30
#
_cell.length_a   1.000
_cell.length_b   1.000
_cell.length_c   1.000
_cell.angle_alpha   90.00
_cell.angle_beta   90.00
_cell.angle_gamma   90.00
#
_symmetry.space_group_name_H-M   'P 1'
#
loop_
_entity.id
_entity.type
_entity.pdbx_description
1 polymer ?
#
loop_
_entity_poly.entity_id
_entity_poly.type
_entity_poly.pdbx_seq_one_letter_code
_entity_poly.pdbx_strand_id
1 'polypeptide(L)'
;SPDRIKYPMKRVGERGEGKFERISWEEALDTIAAKLKEASESYEPGSIVFTGTSGGSTTDYGRLAALLKGGFLSGYMASQDRATGIDVGNRQGMILTAGLLTNANEWTDRANARLVISWGNNPAETAMTSMRFLFDAQAAGTKVVVVDPRYSATAMHADWWVHPRPGTDPALAWGMINVIIDEGLVDEEFVLAHTIGPMLIRQTDGKYVQTPLPEEMTAIPPQVLAAALAADPGLAGAFAASYMVWDRAQGKAVPQFEAQDPALTGDYVVDGVPVKTGYQMLKEMAAEYTPEKVEEITGVDAEDVRELGRLYGTLKPSTIGMGYG
;
A
#
# COMPACT_ATOMS: atom_id res chain seq x y z
N SER A 1 22.08 -15.13 23.33
CA SER A 1 23.34 -15.29 22.62
C SER A 1 24.51 -14.98 23.54
N PRO A 2 25.60 -15.74 23.54
CA PRO A 2 26.81 -15.42 24.29
C PRO A 2 27.45 -14.11 23.85
N ASP A 3 27.22 -13.71 22.61
CA ASP A 3 27.79 -12.49 22.01
C ASP A 3 26.95 -11.23 22.28
N ARG A 4 25.86 -11.36 23.05
CA ARG A 4 25.01 -10.22 23.37
C ARG A 4 25.78 -9.19 24.19
N ILE A 5 25.80 -7.93 23.72
CA ILE A 5 26.33 -6.80 24.47
C ILE A 5 25.46 -6.60 25.74
N LYS A 6 26.09 -6.69 26.92
CA LYS A 6 25.40 -6.59 28.23
C LYS A 6 25.63 -5.26 28.95
N TYR A 7 26.62 -4.51 28.51
CA TYR A 7 27.05 -3.25 29.14
C TYR A 7 27.37 -2.23 28.04
N PRO A 8 27.22 -0.94 28.31
CA PRO A 8 27.63 0.09 27.37
C PRO A 8 29.13 0.03 27.10
N MET A 9 29.49 0.28 25.84
CA MET A 9 30.88 0.25 25.39
C MET A 9 31.17 1.51 24.58
N LYS A 10 32.38 2.05 24.75
CA LYS A 10 32.89 3.20 24.04
C LYS A 10 34.03 2.78 23.13
N ARG A 11 34.01 3.26 21.88
CA ARG A 11 35.09 3.04 20.95
C ARG A 11 36.34 3.81 21.38
N VAL A 12 37.48 3.11 21.43
CA VAL A 12 38.80 3.67 21.84
C VAL A 12 39.83 3.62 20.71
N GLY A 13 39.50 2.99 19.59
CA GLY A 13 40.33 2.93 18.39
C GLY A 13 39.76 3.73 17.23
N GLU A 14 40.46 3.68 16.10
CA GLU A 14 39.99 4.26 14.85
C GLU A 14 38.70 3.58 14.36
N ARG A 15 37.95 4.29 13.52
CA ARG A 15 36.72 3.75 12.95
C ARG A 15 37.02 2.53 12.10
N GLY A 16 36.42 1.38 12.41
CA GLY A 16 36.64 0.11 11.72
C GLY A 16 37.60 -0.85 12.44
N GLU A 17 38.40 -0.38 13.41
CA GLU A 17 39.30 -1.27 14.17
C GLU A 17 38.61 -2.24 15.12
N GLY A 18 37.35 -1.99 15.46
CA GLY A 18 36.61 -2.85 16.37
C GLY A 18 37.06 -2.81 17.84
N LYS A 19 37.83 -1.78 18.24
CA LYS A 19 38.34 -1.63 19.60
C LYS A 19 37.36 -0.85 20.48
N PHE A 20 36.84 -1.52 21.52
CA PHE A 20 35.87 -0.95 22.45
C PHE A 20 36.25 -1.25 23.89
N GLU A 21 35.98 -0.30 24.78
CA GLU A 21 36.13 -0.46 26.23
C GLU A 21 34.75 -0.34 26.91
N ARG A 22 34.58 -1.11 27.97
CA ARG A 22 33.36 -1.04 28.78
C ARG A 22 33.38 0.26 29.58
N ILE A 23 32.24 0.98 29.59
CA ILE A 23 32.01 2.18 30.38
C ILE A 23 30.81 1.98 31.30
N SER A 24 30.57 2.93 32.20
CA SER A 24 29.36 2.95 33.04
C SER A 24 28.15 3.42 32.22
N TRP A 25 26.95 3.13 32.74
CA TRP A 25 25.72 3.68 32.16
C TRP A 25 25.65 5.20 32.31
N GLU A 26 26.15 5.73 33.41
CA GLU A 26 26.23 7.18 33.66
C GLU A 26 27.10 7.86 32.59
N GLU A 27 28.33 7.37 32.39
CA GLU A 27 29.21 7.92 31.37
C GLU A 27 28.60 7.82 29.95
N ALA A 28 27.92 6.72 29.66
CA ALA A 28 27.27 6.52 28.34
C ALA A 28 26.16 7.55 28.13
N LEU A 29 25.27 7.72 29.09
CA LEU A 29 24.13 8.64 29.02
C LEU A 29 24.58 10.11 28.99
N ASP A 30 25.56 10.47 29.78
CA ASP A 30 26.13 11.83 29.79
C ASP A 30 26.82 12.17 28.47
N THR A 31 27.57 11.20 27.92
CA THR A 31 28.21 11.36 26.59
C THR A 31 27.18 11.56 25.50
N ILE A 32 26.09 10.75 25.47
CA ILE A 32 25.03 10.85 24.48
C ILE A 32 24.30 12.20 24.63
N ALA A 33 23.92 12.56 25.87
CA ALA A 33 23.22 13.82 26.13
C ALA A 33 24.05 15.05 25.71
N ALA A 34 25.36 15.05 26.04
CA ALA A 34 26.26 16.12 25.61
C ALA A 34 26.37 16.23 24.09
N LYS A 35 26.47 15.09 23.37
CA LYS A 35 26.53 15.10 21.90
C LYS A 35 25.22 15.51 21.22
N LEU A 36 24.09 15.12 21.76
CA LEU A 36 22.78 15.58 21.27
C LEU A 36 22.61 17.10 21.49
N LYS A 37 23.01 17.59 22.64
CA LYS A 37 22.99 19.02 22.94
C LYS A 37 23.92 19.81 22.03
N GLU A 38 25.18 19.39 21.89
CA GLU A 38 26.15 19.98 20.96
C GLU A 38 25.56 20.05 19.52
N ALA A 39 24.96 18.96 19.02
CA ALA A 39 24.39 18.94 17.70
C ALA A 39 23.18 19.88 17.55
N SER A 40 22.31 19.96 18.55
CA SER A 40 21.15 20.87 18.53
C SER A 40 21.52 22.35 18.62
N GLU A 41 22.65 22.69 19.26
CA GLU A 41 23.13 24.07 19.42
C GLU A 41 24.02 24.54 18.24
N SER A 42 24.68 23.61 17.56
CA SER A 42 25.72 23.93 16.56
C SER A 42 25.29 23.75 15.13
N TYR A 43 24.20 23.04 14.86
CA TYR A 43 23.77 22.69 13.50
C TYR A 43 22.30 23.03 13.25
N GLU A 44 21.92 23.07 11.96
CA GLU A 44 20.55 23.34 11.53
C GLU A 44 19.53 22.27 11.98
N PRO A 45 18.24 22.62 12.08
CA PRO A 45 17.17 21.66 12.33
C PRO A 45 17.22 20.46 11.39
N GLY A 46 17.08 19.25 11.93
CA GLY A 46 17.18 18.00 11.14
C GLY A 46 18.58 17.40 11.07
N SER A 47 19.58 18.02 11.70
CA SER A 47 20.97 17.50 11.76
C SER A 47 21.09 16.18 12.55
N ILE A 48 20.16 15.88 13.44
CA ILE A 48 20.11 14.65 14.21
C ILE A 48 19.17 13.68 13.53
N VAL A 49 19.72 12.58 13.03
CA VAL A 49 18.94 11.53 12.40
C VAL A 49 18.73 10.37 13.38
N PHE A 50 17.48 10.07 13.65
CA PHE A 50 17.09 8.91 14.42
C PHE A 50 16.75 7.75 13.49
N THR A 51 17.60 6.72 13.49
CA THR A 51 17.36 5.49 12.72
C THR A 51 16.65 4.48 13.61
N GLY A 52 15.50 4.04 13.17
CA GLY A 52 14.70 3.06 13.87
C GLY A 52 14.34 1.87 13.01
N THR A 53 13.91 0.79 13.61
CA THR A 53 13.41 -0.37 12.89
C THR A 53 11.88 -0.43 12.96
N SER A 54 11.25 -0.89 11.89
CA SER A 54 9.81 -1.11 11.83
C SER A 54 9.38 -2.38 12.58
N GLY A 55 10.30 -3.34 12.78
CA GLY A 55 10.00 -4.66 13.32
C GLY A 55 10.35 -4.88 14.79
N GLY A 56 10.88 -3.88 15.47
CA GLY A 56 11.23 -4.00 16.89
C GLY A 56 10.04 -3.90 17.82
N SER A 57 10.19 -4.40 19.04
CA SER A 57 9.21 -4.20 20.10
C SER A 57 8.87 -2.73 20.26
N THR A 58 7.70 -2.40 19.81
CA THR A 58 7.27 -1.05 19.51
C THR A 58 6.99 -0.19 20.73
N THR A 59 6.85 -0.80 21.92
CA THR A 59 6.35 -0.06 23.08
C THR A 59 7.41 0.83 23.72
N ASP A 60 8.57 0.29 24.02
CA ASP A 60 9.61 1.08 24.73
C ASP A 60 10.38 1.95 23.76
N TYR A 61 10.66 1.42 22.58
CA TYR A 61 11.32 2.13 21.50
C TYR A 61 10.45 3.26 20.91
N GLY A 62 9.17 3.00 20.69
CA GLY A 62 8.24 4.02 20.24
C GLY A 62 8.03 5.13 21.24
N ARG A 63 8.03 4.82 22.54
CA ARG A 63 7.97 5.81 23.62
C ARG A 63 9.22 6.66 23.69
N LEU A 64 10.41 6.03 23.58
CA LEU A 64 11.68 6.76 23.58
C LEU A 64 11.77 7.67 22.34
N ALA A 65 11.41 7.18 21.16
CA ALA A 65 11.39 7.98 19.95
C ALA A 65 10.39 9.14 20.03
N ALA A 66 9.21 8.92 20.59
CA ALA A 66 8.22 9.98 20.80
C ALA A 66 8.71 11.02 21.81
N LEU A 67 9.34 10.59 22.89
CA LEU A 67 9.90 11.47 23.90
C LEU A 67 11.02 12.34 23.34
N LEU A 68 11.97 11.74 22.65
CA LEU A 68 13.11 12.45 22.05
C LEU A 68 12.65 13.38 20.92
N LYS A 69 11.82 12.87 20.01
CA LYS A 69 11.36 13.61 18.83
C LYS A 69 10.33 14.69 19.16
N GLY A 70 9.40 14.40 20.04
CA GLY A 70 8.30 15.31 20.39
C GLY A 70 8.62 16.24 21.56
N GLY A 71 9.53 15.85 22.45
CA GLY A 71 9.87 16.60 23.65
C GLY A 71 11.14 17.43 23.54
N PHE A 72 12.29 16.76 23.54
CA PHE A 72 13.57 17.45 23.67
C PHE A 72 14.20 17.94 22.36
N LEU A 73 13.99 17.23 21.27
CA LEU A 73 14.67 17.46 20.01
C LEU A 73 13.70 17.80 18.87
N SER A 74 12.52 18.29 19.22
CA SER A 74 11.52 18.74 18.25
C SER A 74 12.13 19.77 17.29
N GLY A 75 12.07 19.48 15.99
CA GLY A 75 12.67 20.30 14.94
C GLY A 75 14.12 19.98 14.61
N TYR A 76 14.85 19.29 15.49
CA TYR A 76 16.26 18.90 15.24
C TYR A 76 16.44 17.45 14.82
N MET A 77 15.44 16.59 15.03
CA MET A 77 15.49 15.18 14.63
C MET A 77 14.76 14.90 13.34
N ALA A 78 15.44 14.23 12.42
CA ALA A 78 14.83 13.56 11.28
C ALA A 78 14.74 12.05 11.54
N SER A 79 13.73 11.39 10.99
CA SER A 79 13.59 9.94 11.00
C SER A 79 13.85 9.39 9.62
N GLN A 80 14.80 8.49 9.48
CA GLN A 80 15.16 7.91 8.21
C GLN A 80 14.25 6.75 7.82
N ASP A 81 13.82 5.94 8.77
CA ASP A 81 13.14 4.67 8.50
C ASP A 81 11.84 4.85 7.71
N ARG A 82 10.98 5.71 8.15
CA ARG A 82 9.67 5.91 7.50
C ARG A 82 9.67 6.93 6.36
N ALA A 83 10.74 7.66 6.21
CA ALA A 83 10.87 8.64 5.14
C ALA A 83 11.19 7.98 3.79
N THR A 84 11.75 6.78 3.78
CA THR A 84 12.15 6.07 2.57
C THR A 84 10.99 5.41 1.83
N GLY A 85 9.81 5.39 2.40
CA GLY A 85 8.60 5.08 1.66
C GLY A 85 8.23 3.61 1.53
N ILE A 86 9.08 2.66 1.91
CA ILE A 86 8.75 1.23 1.79
C ILE A 86 7.53 0.90 2.65
N ASP A 87 7.61 1.09 3.95
CA ASP A 87 6.47 0.85 4.86
C ASP A 87 5.34 1.86 4.69
N VAL A 88 5.68 3.12 4.45
CA VAL A 88 4.70 4.20 4.33
C VAL A 88 4.01 4.16 2.97
N GLY A 89 4.74 3.90 1.89
CA GLY A 89 4.18 3.82 0.54
C GLY A 89 3.14 2.72 0.41
N ASN A 90 3.44 1.52 0.92
CA ASN A 90 2.49 0.40 0.95
C ASN A 90 1.23 0.77 1.76
N ARG A 91 1.38 1.31 2.96
CA ARG A 91 0.25 1.71 3.81
C ARG A 91 -0.58 2.82 3.18
N GLN A 92 0.06 3.81 2.58
CA GLN A 92 -0.65 4.86 1.85
C GLN A 92 -1.41 4.31 0.65
N GLY A 93 -0.81 3.41 -0.13
CA GLY A 93 -1.48 2.72 -1.22
C GLY A 93 -2.72 1.97 -0.76
N MET A 94 -2.62 1.19 0.31
CA MET A 94 -3.77 0.47 0.89
C MET A 94 -4.87 1.42 1.39
N ILE A 95 -4.52 2.50 2.08
CA ILE A 95 -5.50 3.49 2.57
C ILE A 95 -6.18 4.19 1.40
N LEU A 96 -5.44 4.58 0.36
CA LEU A 96 -5.98 5.27 -0.80
C LEU A 96 -6.88 4.37 -1.66
N THR A 97 -6.57 3.06 -1.72
CA THR A 97 -7.33 2.11 -2.55
C THR A 97 -8.49 1.43 -1.80
N ALA A 98 -8.28 1.07 -0.55
CA ALA A 98 -9.24 0.29 0.25
C ALA A 98 -9.85 1.06 1.43
N GLY A 99 -9.44 2.30 1.67
CA GLY A 99 -9.95 3.14 2.74
C GLY A 99 -9.38 2.85 4.12
N LEU A 100 -8.73 1.71 4.31
CA LEU A 100 -8.14 1.33 5.60
C LEU A 100 -6.92 0.44 5.44
N LEU A 101 -6.11 0.43 6.49
CA LEU A 101 -4.94 -0.43 6.59
C LEU A 101 -5.36 -1.78 7.19
N THR A 102 -5.62 -2.76 6.34
CA THR A 102 -5.97 -4.10 6.78
C THR A 102 -5.23 -5.18 6.00
N ASN A 103 -4.90 -6.26 6.71
CA ASN A 103 -4.58 -7.55 6.09
C ASN A 103 -5.84 -8.39 6.24
N ALA A 104 -6.51 -8.66 5.14
CA ALA A 104 -7.86 -9.19 5.17
C ALA A 104 -7.92 -10.70 5.47
N ASN A 105 -6.90 -11.47 5.05
CA ASN A 105 -6.98 -12.93 5.06
C ASN A 105 -5.91 -13.56 5.94
N GLU A 106 -6.27 -14.66 6.60
CA GLU A 106 -5.32 -15.50 7.30
C GLU A 106 -4.54 -16.41 6.34
N TRP A 107 -3.39 -16.91 6.80
CA TRP A 107 -2.54 -17.80 6.00
C TRP A 107 -3.25 -19.09 5.58
N THR A 108 -4.18 -19.57 6.39
CA THR A 108 -4.99 -20.78 6.14
C THR A 108 -5.91 -20.63 4.94
N ASP A 109 -6.34 -19.41 4.63
CA ASP A 109 -7.27 -19.12 3.52
C ASP A 109 -6.65 -19.35 2.14
N ARG A 110 -5.32 -19.47 2.07
CA ARG A 110 -4.63 -19.85 0.81
C ARG A 110 -5.08 -21.18 0.25
N ALA A 111 -5.52 -22.11 1.10
CA ALA A 111 -6.06 -23.40 0.67
C ALA A 111 -7.35 -23.28 -0.16
N ASN A 112 -8.04 -22.15 -0.06
CA ASN A 112 -9.25 -21.86 -0.84
C ASN A 112 -8.94 -21.14 -2.17
N ALA A 113 -7.70 -20.68 -2.36
CA ALA A 113 -7.30 -19.99 -3.57
C ALA A 113 -6.96 -20.98 -4.69
N ARG A 114 -7.19 -20.60 -5.94
CA ARG A 114 -6.72 -21.32 -7.13
C ARG A 114 -5.39 -20.75 -7.66
N LEU A 115 -5.09 -19.52 -7.27
CA LEU A 115 -3.86 -18.82 -7.58
C LEU A 115 -3.36 -18.08 -6.34
N VAL A 116 -2.09 -18.27 -6.02
CA VAL A 116 -1.36 -17.47 -5.01
C VAL A 116 -0.20 -16.79 -5.73
N ILE A 117 -0.17 -15.46 -5.69
CA ILE A 117 0.98 -14.67 -6.15
C ILE A 117 1.73 -14.16 -4.91
N SER A 118 2.97 -14.57 -4.74
CA SER A 118 3.88 -14.04 -3.72
C SER A 118 4.73 -12.95 -4.36
N TRP A 119 4.41 -11.69 -4.08
CA TRP A 119 5.01 -10.54 -4.74
C TRP A 119 5.94 -9.78 -3.79
N GLY A 120 7.24 -9.77 -4.09
CA GLY A 120 8.26 -9.17 -3.24
C GLY A 120 8.27 -9.73 -1.81
N ASN A 121 7.85 -10.98 -1.65
CA ASN A 121 7.62 -11.63 -0.37
C ASN A 121 8.29 -13.00 -0.35
N ASN A 122 9.18 -13.22 0.63
CA ASN A 122 9.93 -14.46 0.78
C ASN A 122 9.61 -15.17 2.10
N PRO A 123 8.40 -15.72 2.26
CA PRO A 123 7.98 -16.38 3.50
C PRO A 123 8.85 -17.58 3.88
N ALA A 124 9.51 -18.23 2.95
CA ALA A 124 10.43 -19.34 3.27
C ALA A 124 11.61 -18.90 4.16
N GLU A 125 12.00 -17.62 4.13
CA GLU A 125 13.04 -17.08 5.00
C GLU A 125 12.48 -16.19 6.12
N THR A 126 11.39 -15.48 5.88
CA THR A 126 10.88 -14.45 6.81
C THR A 126 9.71 -14.89 7.66
N ALA A 127 8.97 -15.91 7.22
CA ALA A 127 7.77 -16.43 7.90
C ALA A 127 7.63 -17.94 7.68
N MET A 128 8.67 -18.71 7.98
CA MET A 128 8.79 -20.14 7.68
C MET A 128 7.58 -20.97 8.11
N THR A 129 6.95 -20.62 9.22
CA THR A 129 5.75 -21.30 9.70
C THR A 129 4.55 -21.17 8.76
N SER A 130 4.52 -20.14 7.92
CA SER A 130 3.46 -19.91 6.94
C SER A 130 3.63 -20.74 5.65
N MET A 131 4.83 -21.27 5.39
CA MET A 131 5.10 -22.11 4.22
C MET A 131 4.26 -23.37 4.19
N ARG A 132 3.93 -23.93 5.36
CA ARG A 132 3.03 -25.09 5.46
C ARG A 132 1.72 -24.82 4.68
N PHE A 133 1.11 -23.66 4.89
CA PHE A 133 -0.17 -23.32 4.23
C PHE A 133 -0.02 -23.13 2.71
N LEU A 134 1.17 -22.71 2.26
CA LEU A 134 1.47 -22.64 0.85
C LEU A 134 1.57 -24.03 0.22
N PHE A 135 2.28 -24.95 0.90
CA PHE A 135 2.38 -26.34 0.44
C PHE A 135 1.06 -27.08 0.48
N ASP A 136 0.26 -26.88 1.53
CA ASP A 136 -1.09 -27.45 1.63
C ASP A 136 -1.98 -26.95 0.45
N ALA A 137 -1.87 -25.66 0.09
CA ALA A 137 -2.57 -25.09 -1.06
C ALA A 137 -2.09 -25.70 -2.39
N GLN A 138 -0.78 -25.83 -2.61
CA GLN A 138 -0.23 -26.50 -3.80
C GLN A 138 -0.68 -27.96 -3.91
N ALA A 139 -0.68 -28.69 -2.77
CA ALA A 139 -1.17 -30.06 -2.74
C ALA A 139 -2.66 -30.16 -3.08
N ALA A 140 -3.45 -29.11 -2.85
CA ALA A 140 -4.85 -28.98 -3.25
C ALA A 140 -5.02 -28.51 -4.72
N GLY A 141 -3.93 -28.23 -5.46
CA GLY A 141 -3.95 -27.81 -6.86
C GLY A 141 -3.89 -26.31 -7.08
N THR A 142 -3.59 -25.52 -6.07
CA THR A 142 -3.38 -24.07 -6.21
C THR A 142 -2.08 -23.81 -6.98
N LYS A 143 -2.16 -22.97 -8.02
CA LYS A 143 -0.97 -22.49 -8.73
C LYS A 143 -0.28 -21.40 -7.92
N VAL A 144 1.03 -21.51 -7.73
CA VAL A 144 1.84 -20.54 -6.98
C VAL A 144 2.79 -19.83 -7.94
N VAL A 145 2.68 -18.51 -7.98
CA VAL A 145 3.58 -17.63 -8.75
C VAL A 145 4.36 -16.77 -7.76
N VAL A 146 5.67 -16.64 -8.00
CA VAL A 146 6.51 -15.71 -7.23
C VAL A 146 6.99 -14.61 -8.17
N VAL A 147 6.70 -13.36 -7.80
CA VAL A 147 7.22 -12.16 -8.46
C VAL A 147 8.29 -11.56 -7.56
N ASP A 148 9.55 -11.73 -7.93
CA ASP A 148 10.70 -11.31 -7.14
C ASP A 148 11.93 -11.16 -8.06
N PRO A 149 12.67 -10.05 -8.02
CA PRO A 149 13.90 -9.91 -8.81
C PRO A 149 14.96 -10.95 -8.46
N ARG A 150 14.89 -11.51 -7.27
CA ARG A 150 15.79 -12.57 -6.79
C ARG A 150 15.09 -13.94 -6.84
N TYR A 151 15.80 -14.97 -7.32
CA TYR A 151 15.36 -16.35 -7.17
C TYR A 151 15.48 -16.77 -5.70
N SER A 152 14.46 -16.45 -4.93
CA SER A 152 14.42 -16.63 -3.48
C SER A 152 14.11 -18.07 -3.07
N ALA A 153 14.27 -18.38 -1.77
CA ALA A 153 13.90 -19.69 -1.23
C ALA A 153 12.39 -19.98 -1.45
N THR A 154 11.53 -18.97 -1.48
CA THR A 154 10.12 -19.14 -1.84
C THR A 154 9.95 -19.42 -3.32
N ALA A 155 10.72 -18.77 -4.19
CA ALA A 155 10.69 -19.01 -5.63
C ALA A 155 11.08 -20.44 -6.00
N MET A 156 11.96 -21.08 -5.24
CA MET A 156 12.32 -22.50 -5.43
C MET A 156 11.14 -23.48 -5.30
N HIS A 157 10.09 -23.06 -4.63
CA HIS A 157 8.87 -23.85 -4.40
C HIS A 157 7.68 -23.40 -5.23
N ALA A 158 7.85 -22.37 -6.07
CA ALA A 158 6.79 -21.86 -6.93
C ALA A 158 6.66 -22.68 -8.23
N ASP A 159 5.48 -22.68 -8.80
CA ASP A 159 5.23 -23.24 -10.13
C ASP A 159 5.79 -22.35 -11.24
N TRP A 160 5.90 -21.04 -10.94
CA TRP A 160 6.45 -20.06 -11.85
C TRP A 160 7.10 -18.90 -11.10
N TRP A 161 8.26 -18.47 -11.58
CA TRP A 161 9.00 -17.32 -11.08
C TRP A 161 9.10 -16.24 -12.15
N VAL A 162 8.59 -15.06 -11.84
CA VAL A 162 8.63 -13.84 -12.66
C VAL A 162 9.61 -12.88 -12.03
N HIS A 163 10.57 -12.35 -12.79
CA HIS A 163 11.69 -11.58 -12.26
C HIS A 163 11.81 -10.17 -12.87
N PRO A 164 11.01 -9.21 -12.39
CA PRO A 164 11.11 -7.84 -12.87
C PRO A 164 12.42 -7.19 -12.41
N ARG A 165 12.88 -6.18 -13.14
CA ARG A 165 13.96 -5.31 -12.66
C ARG A 165 13.52 -4.63 -11.36
N PRO A 166 14.43 -4.48 -10.35
CA PRO A 166 14.11 -3.81 -9.10
C PRO A 166 13.52 -2.42 -9.33
N GLY A 167 12.43 -2.11 -8.61
CA GLY A 167 11.75 -0.81 -8.69
C GLY A 167 10.79 -0.64 -9.88
N THR A 168 10.53 -1.70 -10.65
CA THR A 168 9.62 -1.64 -11.80
C THR A 168 8.29 -2.38 -11.57
N ASP A 169 8.05 -2.85 -10.37
CA ASP A 169 6.82 -3.56 -9.97
C ASP A 169 5.52 -2.84 -10.36
N PRO A 170 5.41 -1.49 -10.22
CA PRO A 170 4.21 -0.78 -10.64
C PRO A 170 3.93 -0.94 -12.13
N ALA A 171 4.96 -0.96 -12.99
CA ALA A 171 4.78 -1.13 -14.42
C ALA A 171 4.26 -2.55 -14.74
N LEU A 172 4.78 -3.58 -14.05
CA LEU A 172 4.28 -4.95 -14.20
C LEU A 172 2.80 -5.04 -13.78
N ALA A 173 2.43 -4.44 -12.65
CA ALA A 173 1.05 -4.40 -12.18
C ALA A 173 0.12 -3.69 -13.20
N TRP A 174 0.55 -2.56 -13.77
CA TRP A 174 -0.20 -1.87 -14.82
C TRP A 174 -0.34 -2.71 -16.09
N GLY A 175 0.70 -3.47 -16.47
CA GLY A 175 0.63 -4.42 -17.58
C GLY A 175 -0.41 -5.52 -17.36
N MET A 176 -0.47 -6.08 -16.15
CA MET A 176 -1.53 -7.03 -15.78
C MET A 176 -2.93 -6.41 -15.88
N ILE A 177 -3.10 -5.17 -15.40
CA ILE A 177 -4.37 -4.44 -15.50
C ILE A 177 -4.73 -4.19 -16.97
N ASN A 178 -3.76 -3.81 -17.80
CA ASN A 178 -3.96 -3.64 -19.25
C ASN A 178 -4.51 -4.92 -19.88
N VAL A 179 -3.86 -6.07 -19.65
CA VAL A 179 -4.28 -7.36 -20.19
C VAL A 179 -5.69 -7.74 -19.72
N ILE A 180 -5.98 -7.57 -18.42
CA ILE A 180 -7.30 -7.89 -17.85
C ILE A 180 -8.40 -7.06 -18.51
N ILE A 181 -8.14 -5.78 -18.77
CA ILE A 181 -9.10 -4.87 -19.42
C ILE A 181 -9.23 -5.21 -20.91
N ASP A 182 -8.12 -5.39 -21.60
CA ASP A 182 -8.07 -5.55 -23.05
C ASP A 182 -8.67 -6.89 -23.50
N GLU A 183 -8.48 -7.93 -22.69
CA GLU A 183 -9.05 -9.26 -22.93
C GLU A 183 -10.46 -9.47 -22.33
N GLY A 184 -11.07 -8.44 -21.73
CA GLY A 184 -12.42 -8.50 -21.18
C GLY A 184 -12.56 -9.43 -19.97
N LEU A 185 -11.49 -9.57 -19.15
CA LEU A 185 -11.46 -10.42 -17.96
C LEU A 185 -11.90 -9.70 -16.69
N VAL A 186 -12.40 -8.48 -16.82
CA VAL A 186 -12.86 -7.64 -15.70
C VAL A 186 -14.16 -8.21 -15.13
N ASP A 187 -14.25 -8.28 -13.83
CA ASP A 187 -15.49 -8.56 -13.10
C ASP A 187 -16.31 -7.25 -13.01
N GLU A 188 -17.06 -6.96 -14.09
CA GLU A 188 -17.81 -5.70 -14.20
C GLU A 188 -18.86 -5.56 -13.11
N GLU A 189 -19.50 -6.65 -12.68
CA GLU A 189 -20.50 -6.64 -11.60
C GLU A 189 -19.84 -6.18 -10.29
N PHE A 190 -18.69 -6.76 -9.96
CA PHE A 190 -17.95 -6.34 -8.78
C PHE A 190 -17.50 -4.87 -8.87
N VAL A 191 -16.97 -4.45 -10.03
CA VAL A 191 -16.46 -3.09 -10.22
C VAL A 191 -17.60 -2.06 -10.09
N LEU A 192 -18.77 -2.35 -10.63
CA LEU A 192 -19.95 -1.50 -10.53
C LEU A 192 -20.48 -1.39 -9.09
N ALA A 193 -20.52 -2.52 -8.38
CA ALA A 193 -21.16 -2.59 -7.08
C ALA A 193 -20.26 -2.15 -5.92
N HIS A 194 -18.95 -2.37 -6.02
CA HIS A 194 -18.03 -2.31 -4.87
C HIS A 194 -16.85 -1.37 -5.04
N THR A 195 -16.76 -0.64 -6.15
CA THR A 195 -15.64 0.27 -6.41
C THR A 195 -16.08 1.67 -6.82
N ILE A 196 -15.11 2.56 -6.95
CA ILE A 196 -15.30 3.89 -7.50
C ILE A 196 -15.39 3.90 -9.04
N GLY A 197 -15.33 2.74 -9.68
CA GLY A 197 -15.33 2.61 -11.14
C GLY A 197 -16.43 3.39 -11.86
N PRO A 198 -17.69 3.30 -11.46
CA PRO A 198 -18.79 4.04 -12.12
C PRO A 198 -18.88 5.52 -11.73
N MET A 199 -18.16 5.97 -10.71
CA MET A 199 -18.27 7.36 -10.22
C MET A 199 -17.74 8.36 -11.21
N LEU A 200 -18.44 9.49 -11.36
CA LEU A 200 -18.08 10.55 -12.28
C LEU A 200 -17.02 11.47 -11.69
N ILE A 201 -15.97 11.74 -12.48
CA ILE A 201 -14.82 12.57 -12.12
C ILE A 201 -14.75 13.73 -13.12
N ARG A 202 -14.70 14.95 -12.60
CA ARG A 202 -14.57 16.17 -13.41
C ARG A 202 -13.19 16.23 -14.03
N GLN A 203 -13.15 16.49 -15.33
CA GLN A 203 -11.89 16.58 -16.06
C GLN A 203 -11.16 17.92 -15.85
N THR A 204 -11.84 18.89 -15.23
CA THR A 204 -11.30 20.22 -14.97
C THR A 204 -10.42 20.28 -13.72
N ASP A 205 -10.72 19.49 -12.68
CA ASP A 205 -10.04 19.56 -11.38
C ASP A 205 -9.79 18.18 -10.71
N GLY A 206 -10.16 17.09 -11.40
CA GLY A 206 -9.97 15.72 -10.91
C GLY A 206 -10.84 15.32 -9.72
N LYS A 207 -11.85 16.11 -9.37
CA LYS A 207 -12.73 15.82 -8.23
C LYS A 207 -13.97 15.05 -8.65
N TYR A 208 -14.47 14.25 -7.74
CA TYR A 208 -15.74 13.54 -7.94
C TYR A 208 -16.91 14.51 -8.09
N VAL A 209 -17.85 14.15 -8.95
CA VAL A 209 -19.16 14.80 -8.98
C VAL A 209 -19.98 14.25 -7.83
N GLN A 210 -20.45 15.16 -6.97
CA GLN A 210 -21.21 14.80 -5.78
C GLN A 210 -22.49 15.64 -5.70
N THR A 211 -23.52 15.11 -5.04
CA THR A 211 -24.67 15.93 -4.66
C THR A 211 -24.24 17.00 -3.66
N PRO A 212 -24.89 18.19 -3.65
CA PRO A 212 -24.71 19.10 -2.53
C PRO A 212 -24.99 18.41 -1.19
N LEU A 213 -24.22 18.76 -0.17
CA LEU A 213 -24.58 18.39 1.18
C LEU A 213 -25.93 19.01 1.54
N PRO A 214 -26.82 18.30 2.25
CA PRO A 214 -28.06 18.89 2.77
C PRO A 214 -27.74 20.16 3.57
N GLU A 215 -28.59 21.20 3.41
CA GLU A 215 -28.34 22.51 4.01
C GLU A 215 -28.19 22.44 5.53
N GLU A 216 -29.00 21.56 6.16
CA GLU A 216 -28.99 21.30 7.60
C GLU A 216 -27.61 20.81 8.09
N MET A 217 -26.83 20.21 7.21
CA MET A 217 -25.51 19.63 7.53
C MET A 217 -24.37 20.61 7.38
N THR A 218 -24.49 21.57 6.48
CA THR A 218 -23.48 22.62 6.35
C THR A 218 -23.40 23.50 7.59
N ALA A 219 -24.45 23.46 8.42
CA ALA A 219 -24.55 24.19 9.69
C ALA A 219 -23.95 23.43 10.89
N ILE A 220 -23.64 22.13 10.76
CA ILE A 220 -23.07 21.33 11.85
C ILE A 220 -21.56 21.56 11.94
N PRO A 221 -21.03 21.99 13.11
CA PRO A 221 -19.59 22.11 13.29
C PRO A 221 -18.88 20.77 13.05
N PRO A 222 -17.71 20.75 12.36
CA PRO A 222 -17.00 19.51 12.02
C PRO A 222 -16.69 18.60 13.22
N GLN A 223 -16.43 19.18 14.39
CA GLN A 223 -16.19 18.42 15.63
C GLN A 223 -17.41 17.68 16.14
N VAL A 224 -18.60 18.31 16.00
CA VAL A 224 -19.89 17.72 16.41
C VAL A 224 -20.25 16.58 15.45
N LEU A 225 -20.06 16.78 14.14
CA LEU A 225 -20.27 15.75 13.14
C LEU A 225 -19.34 14.57 13.37
N ALA A 226 -18.05 14.81 13.59
CA ALA A 226 -17.09 13.76 13.88
C ALA A 226 -17.43 12.96 15.14
N ALA A 227 -17.90 13.62 16.20
CA ALA A 227 -18.35 12.96 17.43
C ALA A 227 -19.62 12.12 17.21
N ALA A 228 -20.58 12.61 16.42
CA ALA A 228 -21.78 11.88 16.07
C ALA A 228 -21.48 10.63 15.25
N LEU A 229 -20.61 10.75 14.24
CA LEU A 229 -20.15 9.64 13.41
C LEU A 229 -19.32 8.60 14.20
N ALA A 230 -18.58 9.03 15.20
CA ALA A 230 -17.87 8.13 16.10
C ALA A 230 -18.81 7.36 17.04
N ALA A 231 -19.92 7.98 17.45
CA ALA A 231 -20.95 7.37 18.29
C ALA A 231 -21.84 6.40 17.50
N ASP A 232 -22.17 6.73 16.26
CA ASP A 232 -22.98 5.89 15.36
C ASP A 232 -22.43 5.96 13.91
N PRO A 233 -21.57 5.01 13.53
CA PRO A 233 -21.04 4.93 12.16
C PRO A 233 -22.12 4.76 11.07
N GLY A 234 -23.31 4.25 11.41
CA GLY A 234 -24.43 4.10 10.48
C GLY A 234 -24.97 5.45 9.98
N LEU A 235 -24.73 6.52 10.72
CA LEU A 235 -25.10 7.87 10.30
C LEU A 235 -24.26 8.41 9.13
N ALA A 236 -23.09 7.82 8.86
CA ALA A 236 -22.21 8.29 7.80
C ALA A 236 -22.90 8.32 6.43
N GLY A 237 -23.74 7.31 6.13
CA GLY A 237 -24.49 7.25 4.87
C GLY A 237 -25.56 8.33 4.74
N ALA A 238 -26.18 8.74 5.85
CA ALA A 238 -27.20 9.79 5.87
C ALA A 238 -26.60 11.19 5.75
N PHE A 239 -25.32 11.31 6.06
CA PHE A 239 -24.60 12.58 6.18
C PHE A 239 -23.52 12.82 5.11
N ALA A 240 -23.32 11.91 4.17
CA ALA A 240 -22.38 12.09 3.08
C ALA A 240 -23.06 12.64 1.82
N ALA A 241 -22.38 13.53 1.13
CA ALA A 241 -22.72 13.84 -0.25
C ALA A 241 -22.66 12.54 -1.07
N SER A 242 -23.73 12.23 -1.82
CA SER A 242 -23.74 11.05 -2.67
C SER A 242 -22.85 11.29 -3.89
N TYR A 243 -22.01 10.31 -4.23
CA TYR A 243 -21.30 10.31 -5.50
C TYR A 243 -22.28 10.12 -6.65
N MET A 244 -22.02 10.82 -7.76
CA MET A 244 -22.84 10.74 -8.96
C MET A 244 -22.27 9.71 -9.92
N VAL A 245 -23.15 8.97 -10.56
CA VAL A 245 -22.87 8.05 -11.66
C VAL A 245 -23.71 8.43 -12.86
N TRP A 246 -23.28 8.02 -14.06
CA TRP A 246 -24.11 8.18 -15.25
C TRP A 246 -25.06 6.99 -15.37
N ASP A 247 -26.35 7.27 -15.33
CA ASP A 247 -27.38 6.24 -15.54
C ASP A 247 -27.78 6.18 -17.01
N ARG A 248 -27.46 5.07 -17.67
CA ARG A 248 -27.77 4.85 -19.10
C ARG A 248 -29.30 4.78 -19.34
N ALA A 249 -30.06 4.24 -18.38
CA ALA A 249 -31.50 4.16 -18.50
C ALA A 249 -32.18 5.54 -18.48
N GLN A 250 -31.62 6.49 -17.74
CA GLN A 250 -32.14 7.85 -17.63
C GLN A 250 -31.43 8.86 -18.52
N GLY A 251 -30.26 8.50 -19.08
CA GLY A 251 -29.45 9.40 -19.91
C GLY A 251 -28.88 10.62 -19.18
N LYS A 252 -28.67 10.53 -17.88
CA LYS A 252 -28.19 11.64 -17.02
C LYS A 252 -27.38 11.14 -15.84
N ALA A 253 -26.69 12.08 -15.18
CA ALA A 253 -26.04 11.82 -13.91
C ALA A 253 -27.10 11.76 -12.79
N VAL A 254 -26.99 10.72 -11.93
CA VAL A 254 -27.85 10.50 -10.76
C VAL A 254 -27.01 10.08 -9.56
N PRO A 255 -27.51 10.24 -8.32
CA PRO A 255 -26.87 9.66 -7.14
C PRO A 255 -26.67 8.15 -7.32
N GLN A 256 -25.53 7.62 -6.88
CA GLN A 256 -25.16 6.20 -7.12
C GLN A 256 -26.24 5.20 -6.66
N PHE A 257 -26.95 5.49 -5.58
CA PHE A 257 -27.99 4.62 -5.02
C PHE A 257 -29.34 4.72 -5.75
N GLU A 258 -29.50 5.67 -6.66
CA GLU A 258 -30.70 5.89 -7.46
C GLU A 258 -30.54 5.37 -8.91
N ALA A 259 -29.33 4.98 -9.29
CA ALA A 259 -29.04 4.50 -10.61
C ALA A 259 -29.68 3.13 -10.87
N GLN A 260 -30.31 2.99 -12.04
CA GLN A 260 -30.91 1.73 -12.49
C GLN A 260 -29.95 0.95 -13.40
N ASP A 261 -29.17 1.66 -14.21
CA ASP A 261 -28.21 1.10 -15.16
C ASP A 261 -26.93 1.98 -15.18
N PRO A 262 -26.09 1.90 -14.13
CA PRO A 262 -24.90 2.73 -14.04
C PRO A 262 -23.87 2.37 -15.11
N ALA A 263 -23.36 3.37 -15.81
CA ALA A 263 -22.32 3.19 -16.81
C ALA A 263 -20.96 2.95 -16.16
N LEU A 264 -20.25 1.93 -16.62
CA LEU A 264 -18.86 1.68 -16.20
C LEU A 264 -17.86 2.50 -17.01
N THR A 265 -18.12 2.73 -18.29
CA THR A 265 -17.25 3.51 -19.18
C THR A 265 -18.00 4.70 -19.75
N GLY A 266 -17.28 5.72 -20.16
CA GLY A 266 -17.80 6.83 -20.97
C GLY A 266 -17.28 8.20 -20.56
N ASP A 267 -17.47 9.10 -21.52
CA ASP A 267 -17.21 10.53 -21.44
C ASP A 267 -18.56 11.26 -21.49
N TYR A 268 -18.85 12.07 -20.50
CA TYR A 268 -20.15 12.74 -20.36
C TYR A 268 -19.97 14.23 -20.06
N VAL A 269 -21.09 14.95 -20.01
CA VAL A 269 -21.13 16.35 -19.58
C VAL A 269 -22.21 16.48 -18.51
N VAL A 270 -21.83 17.00 -17.36
CA VAL A 270 -22.75 17.27 -16.23
C VAL A 270 -22.66 18.76 -15.91
N ASP A 271 -23.78 19.47 -16.00
CA ASP A 271 -23.88 20.92 -15.77
C ASP A 271 -22.84 21.74 -16.58
N GLY A 272 -22.57 21.31 -17.81
CA GLY A 272 -21.59 21.96 -18.71
C GLY A 272 -20.11 21.59 -18.41
N VAL A 273 -19.85 20.72 -17.44
CA VAL A 273 -18.51 20.27 -17.09
C VAL A 273 -18.25 18.89 -17.69
N PRO A 274 -17.15 18.68 -18.42
CA PRO A 274 -16.77 17.36 -18.92
C PRO A 274 -16.37 16.45 -17.77
N VAL A 275 -16.92 15.24 -17.79
CA VAL A 275 -16.69 14.20 -16.75
C VAL A 275 -16.40 12.85 -17.39
N LYS A 276 -15.65 12.01 -16.72
CA LYS A 276 -15.42 10.60 -17.07
C LYS A 276 -15.77 9.72 -15.89
N THR A 277 -16.10 8.45 -16.16
CA THR A 277 -16.15 7.46 -15.08
C THR A 277 -14.74 7.15 -14.59
N GLY A 278 -14.61 6.76 -13.32
CA GLY A 278 -13.31 6.37 -12.76
C GLY A 278 -12.69 5.19 -13.51
N TYR A 279 -13.51 4.23 -13.94
CA TYR A 279 -13.04 3.09 -14.72
C TYR A 279 -12.58 3.49 -16.14
N GLN A 280 -13.24 4.46 -16.79
CA GLN A 280 -12.76 4.98 -18.07
C GLN A 280 -11.36 5.59 -17.96
N MET A 281 -11.11 6.35 -16.89
CA MET A 281 -9.79 6.92 -16.62
C MET A 281 -8.74 5.83 -16.34
N LEU A 282 -9.11 4.79 -15.57
CA LEU A 282 -8.25 3.64 -15.33
C LEU A 282 -7.90 2.92 -16.64
N LYS A 283 -8.88 2.70 -17.50
CA LYS A 283 -8.70 2.06 -18.81
C LYS A 283 -7.74 2.86 -19.70
N GLU A 284 -7.90 4.17 -19.76
CA GLU A 284 -7.02 5.05 -20.53
C GLU A 284 -5.57 5.00 -20.01
N MET A 285 -5.39 5.03 -18.69
CA MET A 285 -4.06 4.92 -18.09
C MET A 285 -3.44 3.54 -18.32
N ALA A 286 -4.22 2.48 -18.18
CA ALA A 286 -3.75 1.11 -18.42
C ALA A 286 -3.31 0.89 -19.86
N ALA A 287 -3.96 1.55 -20.84
CA ALA A 287 -3.62 1.46 -22.25
C ALA A 287 -2.19 1.95 -22.59
N GLU A 288 -1.60 2.77 -21.72
CA GLU A 288 -0.20 3.20 -21.87
C GLU A 288 0.81 2.10 -21.50
N TYR A 289 0.37 1.06 -20.80
CA TYR A 289 1.20 -0.03 -20.29
C TYR A 289 0.91 -1.34 -21.03
N THR A 290 1.11 -1.34 -22.36
CA THR A 290 1.01 -2.57 -23.14
C THR A 290 2.06 -3.59 -22.68
N PRO A 291 1.83 -4.90 -22.86
CA PRO A 291 2.81 -5.92 -22.49
C PRO A 291 4.21 -5.68 -23.03
N GLU A 292 4.33 -5.19 -24.28
CA GLU A 292 5.61 -4.86 -24.92
C GLU A 292 6.28 -3.66 -24.21
N LYS A 293 5.51 -2.65 -23.83
CA LYS A 293 6.05 -1.51 -23.08
C LYS A 293 6.48 -1.91 -21.68
N VAL A 294 5.76 -2.82 -21.06
CA VAL A 294 6.10 -3.37 -19.75
C VAL A 294 7.36 -4.22 -19.82
N GLU A 295 7.55 -5.03 -20.87
CA GLU A 295 8.79 -5.76 -21.13
C GLU A 295 9.98 -4.80 -21.21
N GLU A 296 9.88 -3.73 -21.97
CA GLU A 296 10.92 -2.71 -22.09
C GLU A 296 11.33 -2.13 -20.72
N ILE A 297 10.34 -1.85 -19.85
CA ILE A 297 10.55 -1.27 -18.52
C ILE A 297 11.08 -2.31 -17.53
N THR A 298 10.43 -3.47 -17.46
CA THR A 298 10.63 -4.45 -16.40
C THR A 298 11.61 -5.55 -16.74
N GLY A 299 11.82 -5.83 -18.03
CA GLY A 299 12.58 -6.97 -18.51
C GLY A 299 11.85 -8.31 -18.40
N VAL A 300 10.57 -8.30 -18.03
CA VAL A 300 9.69 -9.48 -18.07
C VAL A 300 9.12 -9.58 -19.49
N ASP A 301 9.24 -10.74 -20.12
CA ASP A 301 8.78 -10.96 -21.50
C ASP A 301 7.29 -10.60 -21.64
N ALA A 302 6.91 -9.97 -22.76
CA ALA A 302 5.54 -9.52 -22.99
C ALA A 302 4.51 -10.65 -22.86
N GLU A 303 4.86 -11.87 -23.29
CA GLU A 303 3.97 -13.03 -23.14
C GLU A 303 3.81 -13.45 -21.67
N ASP A 304 4.86 -13.33 -20.86
CA ASP A 304 4.80 -13.58 -19.43
C ASP A 304 3.91 -12.54 -18.72
N VAL A 305 3.93 -11.28 -19.16
CA VAL A 305 3.01 -10.24 -18.66
C VAL A 305 1.57 -10.61 -19.00
N ARG A 306 1.30 -11.08 -20.24
CA ARG A 306 -0.04 -11.55 -20.66
C ARG A 306 -0.49 -12.74 -19.84
N GLU A 307 0.36 -13.75 -19.70
CA GLU A 307 0.02 -14.96 -18.93
C GLU A 307 -0.27 -14.62 -17.46
N LEU A 308 0.53 -13.75 -16.85
CA LEU A 308 0.32 -13.33 -15.45
C LEU A 308 -1.03 -12.60 -15.31
N GLY A 309 -1.35 -11.68 -16.22
CA GLY A 309 -2.64 -10.99 -16.28
C GLY A 309 -3.82 -11.95 -16.46
N ARG A 310 -3.72 -12.90 -17.41
CA ARG A 310 -4.74 -13.92 -17.65
C ARG A 310 -4.95 -14.84 -16.45
N LEU A 311 -3.87 -15.31 -15.82
CA LEU A 311 -3.96 -16.15 -14.63
C LEU A 311 -4.72 -15.42 -13.51
N TYR A 312 -4.37 -14.16 -13.25
CA TYR A 312 -5.05 -13.38 -12.21
C TYR A 312 -6.51 -13.08 -12.57
N GLY A 313 -6.80 -12.81 -13.84
CA GLY A 313 -8.15 -12.53 -14.32
C GLY A 313 -9.09 -13.76 -14.33
N THR A 314 -8.52 -14.98 -14.47
CA THR A 314 -9.32 -16.21 -14.70
C THR A 314 -9.32 -17.22 -13.57
N LEU A 315 -8.19 -17.38 -12.84
CA LEU A 315 -8.09 -18.33 -11.73
C LEU A 315 -8.62 -17.70 -10.45
N LYS A 316 -9.91 -17.81 -10.20
CA LYS A 316 -10.57 -17.26 -9.01
C LYS A 316 -11.07 -18.38 -8.08
N PRO A 317 -11.01 -18.20 -6.74
CA PRO A 317 -10.40 -17.10 -6.00
C PRO A 317 -8.88 -17.02 -6.16
N SER A 318 -8.34 -15.81 -6.19
CA SER A 318 -6.92 -15.56 -6.23
C SER A 318 -6.48 -14.67 -5.06
N THR A 319 -5.24 -14.80 -4.63
CA THR A 319 -4.67 -13.96 -3.56
C THR A 319 -3.28 -13.48 -3.94
N ILE A 320 -2.96 -12.25 -3.54
CA ILE A 320 -1.62 -11.67 -3.66
C ILE A 320 -1.08 -11.44 -2.26
N GLY A 321 0.02 -12.11 -1.93
CA GLY A 321 0.79 -11.87 -0.72
C GLY A 321 1.90 -10.89 -1.03
N MET A 322 1.76 -9.63 -0.62
CA MET A 322 2.79 -8.61 -0.85
C MET A 322 3.78 -8.56 0.30
N GLY A 323 5.05 -8.40 -0.02
CA GLY A 323 6.12 -8.05 0.89
C GLY A 323 6.58 -6.62 0.68
N TYR A 324 7.65 -6.27 1.37
CA TYR A 324 8.24 -4.93 1.25
C TYR A 324 9.45 -4.88 0.28
N GLY A 325 9.67 -5.92 -0.47
CA GLY A 325 10.77 -6.03 -1.44
C GLY A 325 11.99 -6.72 -0.90
#